data_564fd7dacf90237186dd9a9462783ae4
#
_entry.id   564fd7dacf90237186dd9a9462783ae4
#
_cell.length_a   1.000
_cell.length_b   1.000
_cell.length_c   1.000
_cell.angle_alpha   90.00
_cell.angle_beta   90.00
_cell.angle_gamma   90.00
#
_symmetry.space_group_name_H-M   'P 1'
#
loop_
_entity.id
_entity.type
_entity.pdbx_description
1 polymer ?
#
loop_
_entity_poly.entity_id
_entity_poly.type
_entity_poly.pdbx_seq_one_letter_code
_entity_poly.pdbx_strand_id
1 'polypeptide(L)'
;MRNRSMRRLGLTLITAVLAVGLAGCFASGTGTKQLGAENESTSAMPPAEGADKTQEIDPNISAELTLWVYYKGFDKLIPQFQKLYPNVKVTVKDFLYASYENEFLQALADGDVPDVMLVDSAQFGSFSSIKGVENLLDPPYNAGQYEKDFSEALWRSNMSLDRKRLVGFPLSSSPIVTYYRKDIMDKYGFPSEPKALGDYMADKDNWLNMAKTLKQDGIYLTQWDPEIVLNFERTQSFFDDELRFQRNNELFKEAIDIAKVIHDLNLAAHLDVWTSSGEEAVRKGSIAMMYMGTWGGDQIKAWAPESAGLWRETRLPFNLYGWQNSANFILPSDGKNKALAWKFIEFYVTEASKNGMAGSVPAYLPARGNPKELASVNPYMGNQPVYALHEELVNKMAELVPTPLDAKAAAIWDKMLAQGIERKMDTATMLDGIEERIVSSLATEIDILKRNLEESSP
;
A
#
# COMPACT_ATOMS: atom_id res chain seq x y z
N MET A 1 -1.00 10.53 -55.85
CA MET A 1 -0.49 11.92 -55.65
C MET A 1 -1.07 12.50 -54.38
N ARG A 2 -0.36 12.52 -53.29
CA ARG A 2 -0.02 13.60 -52.35
C ARG A 2 0.55 13.04 -51.07
N ASN A 3 1.88 13.15 -51.00
CA ASN A 3 2.68 12.98 -49.76
C ASN A 3 2.18 13.90 -48.63
N ARG A 4 2.14 13.38 -47.41
CA ARG A 4 2.30 14.20 -46.19
C ARG A 4 3.21 13.47 -45.19
N SER A 5 4.30 14.09 -44.97
CA SER A 5 5.43 13.81 -44.12
C SER A 5 5.10 13.49 -42.65
N MET A 6 5.72 12.42 -42.13
CA MET A 6 5.95 12.21 -40.72
C MET A 6 6.91 13.27 -40.15
N ARG A 7 6.49 14.01 -39.16
CA ARG A 7 7.37 14.77 -38.28
C ARG A 7 7.74 13.89 -37.09
N ARG A 8 8.99 13.46 -37.07
CA ARG A 8 9.62 12.87 -35.85
C ARG A 8 9.90 14.03 -34.89
N LEU A 9 9.30 13.96 -33.69
CA LEU A 9 9.76 14.75 -32.54
C LEU A 9 10.82 13.93 -31.80
N GLY A 10 12.06 14.44 -31.83
CA GLY A 10 13.16 13.92 -31.05
C GLY A 10 13.01 14.36 -29.58
N LEU A 11 13.03 13.39 -28.68
CA LEU A 11 13.14 13.61 -27.25
C LEU A 11 14.61 13.68 -26.89
N THR A 12 15.07 14.85 -26.48
CA THR A 12 16.44 15.11 -26.02
C THR A 12 16.50 14.83 -24.53
N LEU A 13 17.19 13.76 -24.14
CA LEU A 13 17.58 13.50 -22.76
C LEU A 13 18.66 14.53 -22.34
N ILE A 14 18.38 15.28 -21.29
CA ILE A 14 19.37 16.08 -20.57
C ILE A 14 19.76 15.29 -19.31
N THR A 15 20.94 14.70 -19.35
CA THR A 15 21.64 14.13 -18.20
C THR A 15 22.40 15.26 -17.50
N ALA A 16 21.95 15.66 -16.32
CA ALA A 16 22.71 16.53 -15.42
C ALA A 16 23.49 15.68 -14.42
N VAL A 17 24.81 15.62 -14.59
CA VAL A 17 25.74 15.05 -13.61
C VAL A 17 26.12 16.17 -12.65
N LEU A 18 25.74 16.04 -11.38
CA LEU A 18 26.26 16.87 -10.30
C LEU A 18 27.42 16.13 -9.59
N ALA A 19 28.63 16.57 -9.88
CA ALA A 19 29.83 16.25 -9.12
C ALA A 19 29.97 17.27 -7.97
N VAL A 20 29.90 16.82 -6.73
CA VAL A 20 30.25 17.63 -5.56
C VAL A 20 31.66 17.25 -5.13
N GLY A 21 32.58 18.18 -5.29
CA GLY A 21 33.97 18.04 -4.89
C GLY A 21 34.15 18.22 -3.38
N LEU A 22 34.85 17.28 -2.78
CA LEU A 22 35.41 17.39 -1.44
C LEU A 22 36.70 18.22 -1.49
N ALA A 23 36.74 19.32 -0.76
CA ALA A 23 37.95 20.04 -0.43
C ALA A 23 38.14 19.98 1.10
N GLY A 24 39.12 19.19 1.54
CA GLY A 24 39.57 19.14 2.91
C GLY A 24 40.51 20.32 3.24
N CYS A 25 40.44 20.79 4.46
CA CYS A 25 41.52 21.56 5.07
C CYS A 25 41.88 20.94 6.41
N PHE A 26 43.09 20.38 6.46
CA PHE A 26 43.79 20.05 7.68
C PHE A 26 44.30 21.32 8.36
N ALA A 27 44.10 21.43 9.67
CA ALA A 27 44.88 22.32 10.50
C ALA A 27 45.22 21.57 11.80
N SER A 28 46.51 21.29 11.94
CA SER A 28 47.16 20.73 13.13
C SER A 28 47.25 21.78 14.22
N GLY A 29 46.97 21.41 15.44
CA GLY A 29 47.27 22.19 16.63
C GLY A 29 47.54 21.30 17.82
N THR A 30 48.81 21.03 18.07
CA THR A 30 49.36 20.38 19.28
C THR A 30 49.24 21.27 20.50
N GLY A 31 48.77 20.73 21.60
CA GLY A 31 48.74 21.40 22.88
C GLY A 31 48.52 20.45 24.05
N THR A 32 49.59 19.82 24.50
CA THR A 32 49.69 19.06 25.75
C THR A 32 49.51 19.97 26.95
N LYS A 33 48.67 19.62 27.91
CA LYS A 33 48.89 19.90 29.35
C LYS A 33 48.23 18.83 30.22
N GLN A 34 48.99 18.50 31.23
CA GLN A 34 48.91 17.40 32.19
C GLN A 34 47.98 17.72 33.40
N LEU A 35 47.36 16.63 33.89
CA LEU A 35 47.12 16.21 35.28
C LEU A 35 46.49 17.19 36.29
N GLY A 36 45.36 16.78 36.80
CA GLY A 36 44.80 17.11 38.12
C GLY A 36 43.74 16.06 38.46
N ALA A 37 44.12 15.13 39.34
CA ALA A 37 43.18 14.21 39.97
C ALA A 37 42.49 14.97 41.12
N GLU A 38 41.18 14.82 41.28
CA GLU A 38 40.56 14.77 42.63
C GLU A 38 39.06 14.41 42.53
N ASN A 39 38.74 13.41 43.31
CA ASN A 39 37.52 13.08 44.04
C ASN A 39 36.23 12.69 43.32
N GLU A 40 35.99 11.39 43.50
CA GLU A 40 34.69 10.75 43.51
C GLU A 40 33.66 11.52 44.36
N SER A 41 32.54 11.90 43.77
CA SER A 41 31.32 12.16 44.45
C SER A 41 30.24 11.42 43.65
N THR A 42 29.89 10.23 44.14
CA THR A 42 28.69 9.48 43.77
C THR A 42 27.46 10.33 44.11
N SER A 43 26.99 11.10 43.16
CA SER A 43 25.64 11.68 43.18
C SER A 43 24.74 10.72 42.41
N ALA A 44 23.93 9.96 43.14
CA ALA A 44 22.84 9.19 42.58
C ALA A 44 21.92 10.14 41.81
N MET A 45 21.78 9.91 40.51
CA MET A 45 20.72 10.54 39.71
C MET A 45 19.38 10.19 40.35
N PRO A 46 18.48 11.16 40.56
CA PRO A 46 17.12 10.86 40.92
C PRO A 46 16.46 10.09 39.76
N PRO A 47 15.55 9.16 40.06
CA PRO A 47 14.81 8.45 39.00
C PRO A 47 14.11 9.48 38.13
N ALA A 48 14.16 9.27 36.82
CA ALA A 48 13.46 10.09 35.83
C ALA A 48 11.93 9.97 36.08
N GLU A 49 11.38 10.84 36.90
CA GLU A 49 9.96 11.17 36.92
C GLU A 49 9.67 12.07 35.73
N GLY A 50 9.03 11.52 34.68
CA GLY A 50 8.57 12.32 33.56
C GLY A 50 8.34 11.59 32.25
N ALA A 51 8.05 10.31 32.29
CA ALA A 51 7.51 9.62 31.13
C ALA A 51 6.00 9.44 31.37
N ASP A 52 5.21 10.14 30.57
CA ASP A 52 3.82 9.87 30.27
C ASP A 52 2.86 11.06 30.48
N LYS A 53 2.95 12.03 29.58
CA LYS A 53 1.76 12.86 29.27
C LYS A 53 1.83 13.16 27.78
N THR A 54 0.97 12.52 26.99
CA THR A 54 0.51 13.08 25.73
C THR A 54 0.22 14.57 25.95
N GLN A 55 0.88 15.44 25.23
CA GLN A 55 0.75 16.88 25.41
C GLN A 55 -0.72 17.25 25.23
N GLU A 56 -1.40 17.67 26.32
CA GLU A 56 -2.75 18.22 26.23
C GLU A 56 -2.68 19.53 25.44
N ILE A 57 -3.47 19.59 24.37
CA ILE A 57 -3.60 20.79 23.54
C ILE A 57 -4.81 21.56 24.02
N ASP A 58 -4.64 22.89 24.19
CA ASP A 58 -5.77 23.77 24.51
C ASP A 58 -6.86 23.61 23.45
N PRO A 59 -8.10 23.19 23.79
CA PRO A 59 -9.18 23.09 22.85
C PRO A 59 -9.50 24.38 22.10
N ASN A 60 -9.13 25.55 22.66
CA ASN A 60 -9.33 26.86 22.06
C ASN A 60 -8.17 27.33 21.16
N ILE A 61 -7.16 26.48 20.93
CA ILE A 61 -6.04 26.82 20.04
C ILE A 61 -6.57 27.27 18.68
N SER A 62 -6.00 28.39 18.18
CA SER A 62 -6.27 28.86 16.82
C SER A 62 -5.09 28.49 15.93
N ALA A 63 -5.33 27.59 14.97
CA ALA A 63 -4.30 27.12 14.06
C ALA A 63 -4.89 26.73 12.70
N GLU A 64 -4.05 26.66 11.68
CA GLU A 64 -4.37 26.04 10.41
C GLU A 64 -3.60 24.73 10.29
N LEU A 65 -4.32 23.62 10.12
CA LEU A 65 -3.78 22.27 9.90
C LEU A 65 -3.90 21.93 8.43
N THR A 66 -2.81 21.49 7.83
CA THR A 66 -2.75 21.12 6.41
C THR A 66 -2.60 19.61 6.24
N LEU A 67 -3.45 19.03 5.40
CA LEU A 67 -3.50 17.59 5.11
C LEU A 67 -3.35 17.34 3.61
N TRP A 68 -2.35 16.56 3.22
CA TRP A 68 -2.19 16.10 1.84
C TRP A 68 -2.63 14.65 1.69
N VAL A 69 -3.50 14.39 0.70
CA VAL A 69 -4.14 13.09 0.48
C VAL A 69 -4.13 12.71 -0.99
N TYR A 70 -4.25 11.42 -1.28
CA TYR A 70 -4.34 10.88 -2.65
C TYR A 70 -5.75 10.37 -3.00
N TYR A 71 -6.73 10.49 -2.09
CA TYR A 71 -8.14 10.24 -2.36
C TYR A 71 -9.04 11.17 -1.54
N LYS A 72 -10.29 11.33 -1.98
CA LYS A 72 -11.27 12.26 -1.41
C LYS A 72 -12.06 11.63 -0.26
N GLY A 73 -12.70 12.47 0.54
CA GLY A 73 -13.65 12.05 1.56
C GLY A 73 -13.33 12.49 2.99
N PHE A 74 -12.19 13.16 3.18
CA PHE A 74 -11.76 13.67 4.50
C PHE A 74 -12.63 14.80 5.02
N ASP A 75 -13.24 15.60 4.14
CA ASP A 75 -14.14 16.73 4.46
C ASP A 75 -15.31 16.32 5.33
N LYS A 76 -15.77 15.07 5.26
CA LYS A 76 -16.90 14.59 6.08
C LYS A 76 -16.56 14.47 7.56
N LEU A 77 -15.28 14.28 7.89
CA LEU A 77 -14.82 14.05 9.26
C LEU A 77 -14.23 15.32 9.90
N ILE A 78 -13.78 16.29 9.10
CA ILE A 78 -13.27 17.58 9.57
C ILE A 78 -14.25 18.27 10.54
N PRO A 79 -15.57 18.37 10.26
CA PRO A 79 -16.52 18.99 11.19
C PRO A 79 -16.61 18.28 12.55
N GLN A 80 -16.29 16.98 12.62
CA GLN A 80 -16.29 16.24 13.88
C GLN A 80 -15.06 16.59 14.71
N PHE A 81 -13.88 16.70 14.09
CA PHE A 81 -12.66 17.18 14.74
C PHE A 81 -12.82 18.64 15.23
N GLN A 82 -13.45 19.48 14.42
CA GLN A 82 -13.70 20.89 14.79
C GLN A 82 -14.69 21.07 15.95
N LYS A 83 -15.47 20.04 16.34
CA LYS A 83 -16.19 20.08 17.61
C LYS A 83 -15.28 20.01 18.83
N LEU A 84 -14.13 19.38 18.69
CA LEU A 84 -13.11 19.30 19.75
C LEU A 84 -12.18 20.53 19.73
N TYR A 85 -11.90 21.05 18.54
CA TYR A 85 -10.99 22.20 18.31
C TYR A 85 -11.67 23.24 17.41
N PRO A 86 -12.59 24.07 17.94
CA PRO A 86 -13.47 24.94 17.12
C PRO A 86 -12.73 25.99 16.30
N ASN A 87 -11.57 26.43 16.76
CA ASN A 87 -10.77 27.46 16.12
C ASN A 87 -9.66 26.91 15.20
N VAL A 88 -9.65 25.58 14.97
CA VAL A 88 -8.73 24.94 14.03
C VAL A 88 -9.37 24.88 12.65
N LYS A 89 -8.69 25.48 11.68
CA LYS A 89 -9.03 25.33 10.26
C LYS A 89 -8.24 24.15 9.69
N VAL A 90 -8.92 23.17 9.09
CA VAL A 90 -8.27 22.06 8.39
C VAL A 90 -8.39 22.27 6.89
N THR A 91 -7.25 22.31 6.20
CA THR A 91 -7.17 22.45 4.74
C THR A 91 -6.66 21.16 4.14
N VAL A 92 -7.46 20.57 3.23
CA VAL A 92 -7.11 19.32 2.53
C VAL A 92 -6.67 19.65 1.10
N LYS A 93 -5.54 19.08 0.67
CA LYS A 93 -5.05 19.13 -0.71
C LYS A 93 -5.06 17.72 -1.28
N ASP A 94 -5.83 17.53 -2.36
CA ASP A 94 -5.92 16.27 -3.09
C ASP A 94 -4.84 16.20 -4.16
N PHE A 95 -4.20 15.04 -4.28
CA PHE A 95 -3.22 14.72 -5.31
C PHE A 95 -3.70 13.56 -6.17
N LEU A 96 -3.23 13.48 -7.41
CA LEU A 96 -3.49 12.33 -8.26
C LEU A 96 -2.68 11.12 -7.76
N TYR A 97 -3.32 9.97 -7.66
CA TYR A 97 -2.68 8.73 -7.21
C TYR A 97 -1.40 8.40 -8.00
N ALA A 98 -1.39 8.66 -9.30
CA ALA A 98 -0.25 8.37 -10.18
C ALA A 98 1.00 9.26 -9.95
N SER A 99 0.87 10.40 -9.24
CA SER A 99 1.96 11.36 -9.06
C SER A 99 2.26 11.70 -7.60
N TYR A 100 1.34 11.40 -6.67
CA TYR A 100 1.43 11.89 -5.29
C TYR A 100 2.74 11.46 -4.58
N GLU A 101 3.22 10.24 -4.83
CA GLU A 101 4.46 9.73 -4.22
C GLU A 101 5.64 10.65 -4.52
N ASN A 102 5.85 10.96 -5.81
CA ASN A 102 6.95 11.85 -6.22
C ASN A 102 6.79 13.26 -5.66
N GLU A 103 5.55 13.79 -5.66
CA GLU A 103 5.27 15.12 -5.12
C GLU A 103 5.51 15.19 -3.60
N PHE A 104 5.15 14.13 -2.85
CA PHE A 104 5.39 14.06 -1.40
C PHE A 104 6.87 13.91 -1.08
N LEU A 105 7.59 13.03 -1.78
CA LEU A 105 9.03 12.85 -1.60
C LEU A 105 9.80 14.13 -1.92
N GLN A 106 9.40 14.86 -2.98
CA GLN A 106 10.01 16.15 -3.33
C GLN A 106 9.75 17.18 -2.23
N ALA A 107 8.53 17.29 -1.73
CA ALA A 107 8.17 18.19 -0.64
C ALA A 107 8.98 17.92 0.63
N LEU A 108 9.16 16.63 0.97
CA LEU A 108 10.00 16.22 2.12
C LEU A 108 11.48 16.60 1.91
N ALA A 109 11.98 16.51 0.68
CA ALA A 109 13.35 16.92 0.35
C ALA A 109 13.55 18.43 0.40
N ASP A 110 12.54 19.21 0.00
CA ASP A 110 12.57 20.67 -0.04
C ASP A 110 12.21 21.33 1.30
N GLY A 111 11.64 20.58 2.25
CA GLY A 111 11.14 21.10 3.54
C GLY A 111 9.84 21.91 3.42
N ASP A 112 9.17 21.90 2.24
CA ASP A 112 7.86 22.56 2.04
C ASP A 112 6.74 21.53 2.18
N VAL A 113 6.47 21.13 3.41
CA VAL A 113 5.59 20.01 3.76
C VAL A 113 4.29 20.46 4.44
N PRO A 114 3.21 19.67 4.35
CA PRO A 114 2.02 19.84 5.18
C PRO A 114 2.27 19.35 6.61
N ASP A 115 1.26 19.52 7.47
CA ASP A 115 1.30 18.96 8.83
C ASP A 115 1.07 17.44 8.84
N VAL A 116 0.28 16.92 7.89
CA VAL A 116 -0.06 15.49 7.77
C VAL A 116 -0.02 15.06 6.30
N MET A 117 0.57 13.91 6.03
CA MET A 117 0.48 13.22 4.73
C MET A 117 -0.21 11.88 4.88
N LEU A 118 -1.07 11.53 3.91
CA LEU A 118 -1.65 10.21 3.78
C LEU A 118 -0.93 9.43 2.69
N VAL A 119 -0.35 8.29 3.04
CA VAL A 119 0.46 7.45 2.15
C VAL A 119 -0.20 6.08 1.97
N ASP A 120 -0.21 5.59 0.74
CA ASP A 120 -0.68 4.25 0.41
C ASP A 120 0.38 3.20 0.76
N SER A 121 -0.06 2.04 1.23
CA SER A 121 0.81 0.92 1.58
C SER A 121 1.67 0.41 0.42
N ALA A 122 1.21 0.56 -0.82
CA ALA A 122 1.95 0.16 -2.01
C ALA A 122 3.22 1.00 -2.25
N GLN A 123 3.22 2.26 -1.81
CA GLN A 123 4.35 3.19 -1.92
C GLN A 123 5.05 3.44 -0.55
N PHE A 124 4.55 2.83 0.53
CA PHE A 124 5.05 3.10 1.88
C PHE A 124 6.55 2.80 2.05
N GLY A 125 7.07 1.83 1.32
CA GLY A 125 8.50 1.50 1.31
C GLY A 125 9.40 2.72 1.04
N SER A 126 9.01 3.60 0.12
CA SER A 126 9.76 4.83 -0.20
C SER A 126 9.84 5.82 0.97
N PHE A 127 8.88 5.76 1.91
CA PHE A 127 8.82 6.63 3.08
C PHE A 127 9.42 6.00 4.35
N SER A 128 9.51 4.66 4.41
CA SER A 128 9.86 3.91 5.62
C SER A 128 11.28 4.17 6.16
N SER A 129 12.21 4.60 5.31
CA SER A 129 13.62 4.81 5.66
C SER A 129 14.09 6.26 5.60
N ILE A 130 13.23 7.21 5.20
CA ILE A 130 13.64 8.62 5.08
C ILE A 130 13.71 9.32 6.44
N LYS A 131 14.57 10.34 6.53
CA LYS A 131 14.77 11.11 7.76
C LYS A 131 13.74 12.24 7.95
N GLY A 132 13.00 12.60 6.92
CA GLY A 132 12.08 13.73 6.91
C GLY A 132 10.71 13.45 7.53
N VAL A 133 10.54 12.32 8.26
CA VAL A 133 9.29 11.94 8.94
C VAL A 133 9.55 11.59 10.40
N GLU A 134 8.57 11.92 11.26
CA GLU A 134 8.63 11.69 12.69
C GLU A 134 8.65 10.20 13.05
N ASN A 135 9.26 9.88 14.20
CA ASN A 135 9.07 8.60 14.86
C ASN A 135 7.87 8.70 15.80
N LEU A 136 6.77 8.05 15.45
CA LEU A 136 5.53 8.13 16.22
C LEU A 136 5.61 7.39 17.58
N LEU A 137 6.67 6.60 17.84
CA LEU A 137 6.90 6.00 19.15
C LEU A 137 7.43 7.02 20.17
N ASP A 138 8.07 8.09 19.69
CA ASP A 138 8.66 9.11 20.55
C ASP A 138 7.62 10.09 21.13
N PRO A 139 7.89 10.75 22.26
CA PRO A 139 7.10 11.89 22.72
C PRO A 139 7.09 13.01 21.66
N PRO A 140 6.01 13.75 21.50
CA PRO A 140 4.77 13.69 22.29
C PRO A 140 3.73 12.68 21.77
N TYR A 141 4.04 11.89 20.75
CA TYR A 141 3.10 11.01 20.06
C TYR A 141 2.78 9.75 20.88
N ASN A 142 3.81 9.08 21.41
CA ASN A 142 3.69 7.88 22.25
C ASN A 142 2.75 6.82 21.65
N ALA A 143 2.78 6.66 20.31
CA ALA A 143 1.86 5.77 19.58
C ALA A 143 1.97 4.30 20.00
N GLY A 144 3.08 3.88 20.62
CA GLY A 144 3.26 2.52 21.14
C GLY A 144 2.17 2.06 22.12
N GLN A 145 1.45 2.98 22.76
CA GLN A 145 0.29 2.64 23.59
C GLN A 145 -0.84 1.95 22.81
N TYR A 146 -0.89 2.13 21.49
CA TYR A 146 -1.91 1.57 20.60
C TYR A 146 -1.48 0.26 19.92
N GLU A 147 -0.24 -0.20 20.06
CA GLU A 147 0.30 -1.36 19.33
C GLU A 147 -0.61 -2.57 19.37
N LYS A 148 -1.13 -2.93 20.57
CA LYS A 148 -2.06 -4.06 20.79
C LYS A 148 -3.45 -3.86 20.14
N ASP A 149 -3.78 -2.64 19.76
CA ASP A 149 -5.06 -2.27 19.15
C ASP A 149 -4.99 -2.32 17.60
N PHE A 150 -3.89 -2.81 17.04
CA PHE A 150 -3.71 -3.09 15.62
C PHE A 150 -3.31 -4.55 15.41
N SER A 151 -3.53 -5.08 14.19
CA SER A 151 -2.93 -6.37 13.84
C SER A 151 -1.41 -6.23 13.74
N GLU A 152 -0.68 -7.28 14.18
CA GLU A 152 0.79 -7.29 14.11
C GLU A 152 1.29 -7.01 12.69
N ALA A 153 0.67 -7.60 11.67
CA ALA A 153 1.03 -7.40 10.27
C ALA A 153 0.95 -5.91 9.85
N LEU A 154 -0.14 -5.21 10.21
CA LEU A 154 -0.28 -3.78 9.88
C LEU A 154 0.67 -2.90 10.70
N TRP A 155 0.83 -3.19 11.97
CA TRP A 155 1.75 -2.44 12.82
C TRP A 155 3.18 -2.53 12.29
N ARG A 156 3.64 -3.76 12.06
CA ARG A 156 5.00 -4.01 11.56
C ARG A 156 5.24 -3.45 10.17
N SER A 157 4.26 -3.48 9.28
CA SER A 157 4.39 -2.88 7.93
C SER A 157 4.51 -1.36 7.95
N ASN A 158 4.18 -0.71 9.06
CA ASN A 158 4.31 0.74 9.25
C ASN A 158 5.58 1.15 10.04
N MET A 159 6.38 0.19 10.43
CA MET A 159 7.67 0.45 11.06
C MET A 159 8.79 0.67 10.03
N SER A 160 9.85 1.34 10.47
CA SER A 160 11.13 1.34 9.72
C SER A 160 11.69 -0.07 9.60
N LEU A 161 12.56 -0.30 8.61
CA LEU A 161 13.14 -1.62 8.35
C LEU A 161 13.88 -2.20 9.57
N ASP A 162 14.54 -1.35 10.38
CA ASP A 162 15.21 -1.73 11.64
C ASP A 162 14.25 -1.93 12.82
N ARG A 163 12.94 -1.78 12.62
CA ARG A 163 11.89 -1.93 13.64
C ARG A 163 12.01 -0.99 14.85
N LYS A 164 12.77 0.11 14.74
CA LYS A 164 12.99 1.06 15.84
C LYS A 164 12.08 2.28 15.79
N ARG A 165 11.48 2.55 14.64
CA ARG A 165 10.63 3.72 14.42
C ARG A 165 9.28 3.28 13.89
N LEU A 166 8.20 3.83 14.42
CA LEU A 166 6.89 3.78 13.77
C LEU A 166 6.79 5.00 12.85
N VAL A 167 6.89 4.78 11.55
CA VAL A 167 6.91 5.83 10.52
C VAL A 167 5.50 6.23 10.10
N GLY A 168 4.60 5.25 10.03
CA GLY A 168 3.20 5.45 9.67
C GLY A 168 2.24 5.01 10.77
N PHE A 169 1.10 5.70 10.88
CA PHE A 169 0.00 5.26 11.74
C PHE A 169 -1.12 4.70 10.88
N PRO A 170 -1.42 3.39 10.97
CA PRO A 170 -2.36 2.74 10.07
C PRO A 170 -3.77 3.31 10.22
N LEU A 171 -4.39 3.75 9.13
CA LEU A 171 -5.76 4.24 9.09
C LEU A 171 -6.73 3.13 8.70
N SER A 172 -6.43 2.41 7.63
CA SER A 172 -7.33 1.41 7.07
C SER A 172 -6.60 0.15 6.63
N SER A 173 -7.36 -0.93 6.50
CA SER A 173 -6.96 -2.19 5.88
C SER A 173 -7.79 -2.40 4.63
N SER A 174 -7.14 -2.84 3.56
CA SER A 174 -7.80 -3.10 2.29
C SER A 174 -7.41 -4.49 1.77
N PRO A 175 -8.06 -5.57 2.28
CA PRO A 175 -7.88 -6.88 1.68
C PRO A 175 -8.35 -6.84 0.21
N ILE A 176 -7.68 -7.62 -0.62
CA ILE A 176 -8.08 -7.78 -2.01
C ILE A 176 -9.20 -8.79 -2.07
N VAL A 177 -10.27 -8.41 -2.77
CA VAL A 177 -11.44 -9.25 -3.03
C VAL A 177 -11.59 -9.51 -4.53
N THR A 178 -12.29 -10.58 -4.86
CA THR A 178 -12.74 -10.88 -6.21
C THR A 178 -14.14 -10.34 -6.39
N TYR A 179 -14.29 -9.31 -7.22
CA TYR A 179 -15.59 -8.84 -7.72
C TYR A 179 -15.99 -9.66 -8.93
N TYR A 180 -17.21 -10.17 -8.96
CA TYR A 180 -17.66 -11.00 -10.08
C TYR A 180 -19.13 -10.79 -10.44
N ARG A 181 -19.47 -11.06 -11.68
CA ARG A 181 -20.83 -11.05 -12.22
C ARG A 181 -21.54 -12.36 -11.90
N LYS A 182 -22.40 -12.31 -10.85
CA LYS A 182 -23.18 -13.48 -10.41
C LYS A 182 -24.06 -14.04 -11.52
N ASP A 183 -24.75 -13.20 -12.26
CA ASP A 183 -25.63 -13.58 -13.36
C ASP A 183 -24.88 -14.32 -14.47
N ILE A 184 -23.63 -13.98 -14.73
CA ILE A 184 -22.77 -14.69 -15.69
C ILE A 184 -22.39 -16.04 -15.12
N MET A 185 -21.98 -16.15 -13.86
CA MET A 185 -21.67 -17.44 -13.25
C MET A 185 -22.88 -18.37 -13.29
N ASP A 186 -24.08 -17.87 -12.93
CA ASP A 186 -25.36 -18.62 -13.02
C ASP A 186 -25.61 -19.11 -14.45
N LYS A 187 -25.48 -18.25 -15.46
CA LYS A 187 -25.72 -18.55 -16.87
C LYS A 187 -24.87 -19.70 -17.38
N TYR A 188 -23.60 -19.78 -16.94
CA TYR A 188 -22.66 -20.81 -17.40
C TYR A 188 -22.58 -22.02 -16.46
N GLY A 189 -23.41 -22.07 -15.40
CA GLY A 189 -23.50 -23.22 -14.50
C GLY A 189 -22.33 -23.33 -13.50
N PHE A 190 -21.59 -22.24 -13.28
CA PHE A 190 -20.57 -22.17 -12.24
C PHE A 190 -21.18 -21.82 -10.88
N PRO A 191 -20.52 -22.18 -9.77
CA PRO A 191 -20.93 -21.71 -8.47
C PRO A 191 -21.05 -20.18 -8.48
N SER A 192 -22.16 -19.64 -8.00
CA SER A 192 -22.44 -18.21 -8.08
C SER A 192 -22.64 -17.53 -6.73
N GLU A 193 -22.80 -18.33 -5.66
CA GLU A 193 -22.81 -17.79 -4.31
C GLU A 193 -21.36 -17.51 -3.83
N PRO A 194 -21.12 -16.42 -3.09
CA PRO A 194 -19.78 -15.94 -2.76
C PRO A 194 -18.83 -17.01 -2.20
N LYS A 195 -19.29 -17.71 -1.15
CA LYS A 195 -18.46 -18.78 -0.54
C LYS A 195 -18.21 -19.93 -1.49
N ALA A 196 -19.25 -20.38 -2.21
CA ALA A 196 -19.14 -21.52 -3.12
C ALA A 196 -18.21 -21.22 -4.30
N LEU A 197 -18.27 -19.99 -4.85
CA LEU A 197 -17.34 -19.58 -5.92
C LEU A 197 -15.91 -19.46 -5.40
N GLY A 198 -15.70 -18.86 -4.22
CA GLY A 198 -14.39 -18.78 -3.61
C GLY A 198 -13.77 -20.17 -3.35
N ASP A 199 -14.57 -21.14 -2.90
CA ASP A 199 -14.14 -22.52 -2.69
C ASP A 199 -13.82 -23.22 -4.04
N TYR A 200 -14.61 -22.97 -5.08
CA TYR A 200 -14.38 -23.48 -6.42
C TYR A 200 -13.07 -22.94 -7.03
N MET A 201 -12.83 -21.65 -6.92
CA MET A 201 -11.63 -20.98 -7.43
C MET A 201 -10.36 -21.28 -6.62
N ALA A 202 -10.47 -21.96 -5.48
CA ALA A 202 -9.30 -22.37 -4.72
C ALA A 202 -8.42 -23.35 -5.50
N ASP A 203 -9.04 -24.12 -6.39
CA ASP A 203 -8.37 -25.03 -7.32
C ASP A 203 -8.08 -24.31 -8.65
N LYS A 204 -6.82 -24.34 -9.10
CA LYS A 204 -6.38 -23.67 -10.33
C LYS A 204 -7.03 -24.23 -11.60
N ASP A 205 -7.26 -25.54 -11.64
CA ASP A 205 -7.83 -26.17 -12.82
C ASP A 205 -9.31 -25.78 -12.97
N ASN A 206 -10.03 -25.62 -11.86
CA ASN A 206 -11.38 -25.09 -11.84
C ASN A 206 -11.42 -23.63 -12.34
N TRP A 207 -10.51 -22.78 -11.85
CA TRP A 207 -10.42 -21.39 -12.30
C TRP A 207 -10.09 -21.30 -13.80
N LEU A 208 -9.10 -22.06 -14.26
CA LEU A 208 -8.73 -22.12 -15.68
C LEU A 208 -9.87 -22.70 -16.56
N ASN A 209 -10.62 -23.67 -16.07
CA ASN A 209 -11.79 -24.21 -16.77
C ASN A 209 -12.87 -23.12 -16.93
N MET A 210 -13.13 -22.35 -15.89
CA MET A 210 -14.05 -21.20 -15.93
C MET A 210 -13.60 -20.16 -16.96
N ALA A 211 -12.32 -19.78 -16.93
CA ALA A 211 -11.76 -18.82 -17.89
C ALA A 211 -11.87 -19.32 -19.35
N LYS A 212 -11.55 -20.58 -19.62
CA LYS A 212 -11.67 -21.22 -20.95
C LYS A 212 -13.12 -21.25 -21.45
N THR A 213 -14.06 -21.56 -20.57
CA THR A 213 -15.48 -21.65 -20.90
C THR A 213 -16.05 -20.29 -21.26
N LEU A 214 -15.81 -19.27 -20.41
CA LEU A 214 -16.33 -17.94 -20.59
C LEU A 214 -15.74 -17.23 -21.81
N LYS A 215 -14.46 -17.47 -22.09
CA LYS A 215 -13.77 -16.91 -23.27
C LYS A 215 -14.43 -17.29 -24.58
N GLN A 216 -15.10 -18.43 -24.69
CA GLN A 216 -15.80 -18.85 -25.92
C GLN A 216 -16.85 -17.83 -26.37
N ASP A 217 -17.44 -17.10 -25.42
CA ASP A 217 -18.42 -16.02 -25.67
C ASP A 217 -17.81 -14.62 -25.47
N GLY A 218 -16.47 -14.49 -25.48
CA GLY A 218 -15.77 -13.19 -25.32
C GLY A 218 -15.88 -12.60 -23.93
N ILE A 219 -16.01 -13.44 -22.89
CA ILE A 219 -16.07 -13.03 -21.49
C ILE A 219 -14.76 -13.44 -20.81
N TYR A 220 -14.17 -12.52 -20.06
CA TYR A 220 -12.83 -12.67 -19.49
C TYR A 220 -12.83 -12.50 -17.97
N LEU A 221 -11.91 -13.20 -17.31
CA LEU A 221 -11.69 -13.15 -15.85
C LEU A 221 -10.45 -12.35 -15.46
N THR A 222 -9.66 -11.91 -16.45
CA THR A 222 -8.46 -11.07 -16.27
C THR A 222 -8.35 -10.06 -17.38
N GLN A 223 -7.72 -8.94 -17.10
CA GLN A 223 -7.43 -7.87 -18.04
C GLN A 223 -6.19 -8.20 -18.89
N TRP A 224 -5.14 -8.73 -18.25
CA TRP A 224 -3.82 -8.99 -18.84
C TRP A 224 -3.32 -10.39 -18.49
N ASP A 225 -2.43 -10.94 -19.29
CA ASP A 225 -1.86 -12.26 -19.08
C ASP A 225 -1.17 -12.40 -17.69
N PRO A 226 -0.33 -11.44 -17.24
CA PRO A 226 0.30 -11.52 -15.92
C PRO A 226 -0.58 -11.04 -14.75
N GLU A 227 -1.80 -10.52 -14.98
CA GLU A 227 -2.62 -9.95 -13.90
C GLU A 227 -2.84 -10.92 -12.73
N ILE A 228 -2.93 -12.21 -13.04
CA ILE A 228 -3.13 -13.22 -11.99
C ILE A 228 -1.95 -13.28 -11.01
N VAL A 229 -0.71 -13.00 -11.49
CA VAL A 229 0.49 -12.99 -10.65
C VAL A 229 0.42 -11.89 -9.60
N LEU A 230 -0.23 -10.76 -9.90
CA LEU A 230 -0.43 -9.66 -8.92
C LEU A 230 -1.15 -10.14 -7.66
N ASN A 231 -2.06 -11.13 -7.75
CA ASN A 231 -2.74 -11.65 -6.58
C ASN A 231 -1.78 -12.41 -5.64
N PHE A 232 -0.76 -13.06 -6.19
CA PHE A 232 0.30 -13.71 -5.42
C PHE A 232 1.27 -12.67 -4.83
N GLU A 233 1.62 -11.63 -5.59
CA GLU A 233 2.50 -10.54 -5.14
C GLU A 233 1.95 -9.79 -3.91
N ARG A 234 0.62 -9.68 -3.81
CA ARG A 234 -0.08 -9.07 -2.68
C ARG A 234 -0.07 -9.91 -1.41
N THR A 235 0.50 -11.12 -1.46
CA THR A 235 0.67 -12.02 -0.31
C THR A 235 2.11 -12.12 0.17
N GLN A 236 3.08 -11.63 -0.61
CA GLN A 236 4.49 -11.77 -0.30
C GLN A 236 5.32 -10.59 -0.80
N SER A 237 6.14 -10.02 0.08
CA SER A 237 7.06 -8.92 -0.22
C SER A 237 8.13 -9.31 -1.23
N PHE A 238 8.81 -8.34 -1.84
CA PHE A 238 10.01 -8.60 -2.64
C PHE A 238 11.18 -9.06 -1.78
N PHE A 239 11.33 -8.46 -0.59
CA PHE A 239 12.41 -8.74 0.34
C PHE A 239 11.87 -9.01 1.73
N ASP A 240 12.66 -9.75 2.53
CA ASP A 240 12.46 -9.88 3.97
C ASP A 240 13.20 -8.78 4.75
N ASP A 241 13.11 -8.82 6.08
CA ASP A 241 13.80 -7.87 6.98
C ASP A 241 15.34 -7.88 6.82
N GLU A 242 15.93 -8.96 6.27
CA GLU A 242 17.36 -9.10 6.00
C GLU A 242 17.71 -8.72 4.55
N LEU A 243 16.74 -8.20 3.81
CA LEU A 243 16.88 -7.81 2.40
C LEU A 243 17.26 -8.97 1.47
N ARG A 244 16.76 -10.19 1.77
CA ARG A 244 16.86 -11.34 0.88
C ARG A 244 15.62 -11.37 -0.02
N PHE A 245 15.83 -11.64 -1.32
CA PHE A 245 14.73 -11.74 -2.28
C PHE A 245 13.82 -12.93 -1.95
N GLN A 246 12.49 -12.72 -1.98
CA GLN A 246 11.53 -13.70 -1.49
C GLN A 246 10.66 -14.35 -2.59
N ARG A 247 10.66 -13.85 -3.81
CA ARG A 247 9.71 -14.27 -4.84
C ARG A 247 10.22 -15.37 -5.78
N ASN A 248 11.39 -15.98 -5.51
CA ASN A 248 11.86 -17.16 -6.23
C ASN A 248 11.53 -18.43 -5.44
N ASN A 249 10.29 -18.89 -5.53
CA ASN A 249 9.78 -20.04 -4.81
C ASN A 249 8.64 -20.74 -5.56
N GLU A 250 8.14 -21.88 -5.04
CA GLU A 250 7.09 -22.67 -5.67
C GLU A 250 5.76 -21.91 -5.85
N LEU A 251 5.45 -20.98 -4.92
CA LEU A 251 4.24 -20.15 -5.02
C LEU A 251 4.27 -19.27 -6.29
N PHE A 252 5.39 -18.64 -6.57
CA PHE A 252 5.53 -17.80 -7.78
C PHE A 252 5.76 -18.62 -9.04
N LYS A 253 6.33 -19.83 -8.96
CA LYS A 253 6.34 -20.77 -10.09
C LYS A 253 4.91 -21.11 -10.52
N GLU A 254 4.04 -21.46 -9.57
CA GLU A 254 2.63 -21.74 -9.86
C GLU A 254 1.92 -20.53 -10.48
N ALA A 255 2.13 -19.32 -9.92
CA ALA A 255 1.56 -18.10 -10.45
C ALA A 255 1.95 -17.84 -11.91
N ILE A 256 3.24 -17.98 -12.23
CA ILE A 256 3.78 -17.76 -13.58
C ILE A 256 3.29 -18.84 -14.54
N ASP A 257 3.20 -20.09 -14.12
CA ASP A 257 2.67 -21.17 -14.95
C ASP A 257 1.21 -20.94 -15.30
N ILE A 258 0.38 -20.44 -14.36
CA ILE A 258 -1.00 -20.03 -14.65
C ILE A 258 -1.01 -18.87 -15.66
N ALA A 259 -0.18 -17.85 -15.49
CA ALA A 259 -0.08 -16.71 -16.41
C ALA A 259 0.34 -17.16 -17.83
N LYS A 260 1.25 -18.13 -17.96
CA LYS A 260 1.64 -18.73 -19.26
C LYS A 260 0.47 -19.46 -19.91
N VAL A 261 -0.36 -20.19 -19.16
CA VAL A 261 -1.58 -20.81 -19.70
C VAL A 261 -2.58 -19.75 -20.17
N ILE A 262 -2.74 -18.65 -19.40
CA ILE A 262 -3.59 -17.52 -19.80
C ILE A 262 -3.10 -16.93 -21.13
N HIS A 263 -1.81 -16.68 -21.26
CA HIS A 263 -1.18 -16.19 -22.49
C HIS A 263 -1.36 -17.14 -23.67
N ASP A 264 -0.98 -18.42 -23.50
CA ASP A 264 -0.99 -19.42 -24.56
C ASP A 264 -2.40 -19.70 -25.14
N LEU A 265 -3.42 -19.60 -24.28
CA LEU A 265 -4.82 -19.79 -24.65
C LEU A 265 -5.57 -18.48 -24.91
N ASN A 266 -4.88 -17.34 -24.82
CA ASN A 266 -5.44 -15.99 -24.99
C ASN A 266 -6.69 -15.79 -24.11
N LEU A 267 -6.54 -16.02 -22.79
CA LEU A 267 -7.65 -15.96 -21.83
C LEU A 267 -7.82 -14.56 -21.18
N ALA A 268 -6.95 -13.60 -21.48
CA ALA A 268 -7.06 -12.22 -21.00
C ALA A 268 -7.82 -11.34 -21.99
N ALA A 269 -8.46 -10.29 -21.48
CA ALA A 269 -9.23 -9.33 -22.29
C ALA A 269 -8.34 -8.39 -23.11
N HIS A 270 -7.10 -8.15 -22.68
CA HIS A 270 -6.17 -7.13 -23.19
C HIS A 270 -6.79 -5.72 -23.20
N LEU A 271 -7.51 -5.41 -22.14
CA LEU A 271 -8.18 -4.13 -21.91
C LEU A 271 -7.90 -3.65 -20.50
N ASP A 272 -7.53 -2.37 -20.37
CA ASP A 272 -7.39 -1.68 -19.09
C ASP A 272 -8.75 -1.14 -18.64
N VAL A 273 -9.27 -1.62 -17.50
CA VAL A 273 -10.56 -1.19 -16.93
C VAL A 273 -10.61 0.29 -16.55
N TRP A 274 -9.46 0.95 -16.44
CA TRP A 274 -9.36 2.39 -16.15
C TRP A 274 -9.47 3.27 -17.41
N THR A 275 -9.64 2.66 -18.58
CA THR A 275 -9.93 3.35 -19.83
C THR A 275 -11.42 3.30 -20.16
N SER A 276 -11.91 4.21 -21.00
CA SER A 276 -13.32 4.21 -21.44
C SER A 276 -13.72 2.89 -22.10
N SER A 277 -12.81 2.22 -22.81
CA SER A 277 -13.05 0.91 -23.43
C SER A 277 -13.18 -0.20 -22.38
N GLY A 278 -12.34 -0.14 -21.35
CA GLY A 278 -12.39 -1.09 -20.24
C GLY A 278 -13.65 -0.90 -19.37
N GLU A 279 -14.02 0.35 -19.05
CA GLU A 279 -15.28 0.66 -18.37
C GLU A 279 -16.50 0.11 -19.14
N GLU A 280 -16.49 0.24 -20.46
CA GLU A 280 -17.56 -0.33 -21.31
C GLU A 280 -17.55 -1.85 -21.28
N ALA A 281 -16.38 -2.49 -21.23
CA ALA A 281 -16.27 -3.95 -21.09
C ALA A 281 -16.80 -4.46 -19.74
N VAL A 282 -16.55 -3.73 -18.64
CA VAL A 282 -17.14 -3.99 -17.32
C VAL A 282 -18.65 -3.85 -17.37
N ARG A 283 -19.14 -2.78 -17.98
CA ARG A 283 -20.58 -2.47 -18.14
C ARG A 283 -21.32 -3.56 -18.88
N LYS A 284 -20.72 -4.06 -19.97
CA LYS A 284 -21.28 -5.14 -20.80
C LYS A 284 -21.09 -6.54 -20.19
N GLY A 285 -20.25 -6.69 -19.18
CA GLY A 285 -19.89 -7.98 -18.60
C GLY A 285 -18.87 -8.76 -19.43
N SER A 286 -18.21 -8.14 -20.41
CA SER A 286 -17.10 -8.77 -21.13
C SER A 286 -15.88 -8.99 -20.24
N ILE A 287 -15.70 -8.13 -19.21
CA ILE A 287 -14.85 -8.41 -18.05
C ILE A 287 -15.80 -8.76 -16.90
N ALA A 288 -15.85 -10.06 -16.58
CA ALA A 288 -16.81 -10.60 -15.61
C ALA A 288 -16.21 -10.76 -14.19
N MET A 289 -14.92 -10.54 -14.05
CA MET A 289 -14.21 -10.67 -12.77
C MET A 289 -13.09 -9.62 -12.66
N MET A 290 -12.89 -9.08 -11.47
CA MET A 290 -11.83 -8.10 -11.17
C MET A 290 -11.29 -8.34 -9.75
N TYR A 291 -10.00 -8.02 -9.54
CA TYR A 291 -9.30 -8.20 -8.28
C TYR A 291 -8.83 -6.85 -7.77
N MET A 292 -9.57 -6.28 -6.83
CA MET A 292 -9.32 -4.94 -6.27
C MET A 292 -9.47 -4.97 -4.76
N GLY A 293 -8.97 -3.93 -4.09
CA GLY A 293 -9.25 -3.71 -2.68
C GLY A 293 -10.76 -3.51 -2.44
N THR A 294 -11.15 -3.52 -1.19
CA THR A 294 -12.55 -3.39 -0.76
C THR A 294 -13.26 -2.11 -1.26
N TRP A 295 -12.49 -1.10 -1.67
CA TRP A 295 -12.96 0.13 -2.32
C TRP A 295 -13.49 -0.09 -3.76
N GLY A 296 -13.13 -1.20 -4.38
CA GLY A 296 -13.48 -1.49 -5.78
C GLY A 296 -14.97 -1.59 -6.04
N GLY A 297 -15.78 -1.91 -5.02
CA GLY A 297 -17.24 -1.94 -5.14
C GLY A 297 -17.84 -0.58 -5.52
N ASP A 298 -17.37 0.49 -4.89
CA ASP A 298 -17.79 1.87 -5.23
C ASP A 298 -17.26 2.28 -6.61
N GLN A 299 -16.08 1.83 -7.00
CA GLN A 299 -15.52 2.08 -8.33
C GLN A 299 -16.32 1.38 -9.44
N ILE A 300 -16.69 0.11 -9.25
CA ILE A 300 -17.52 -0.62 -10.21
C ILE A 300 -18.89 0.04 -10.34
N LYS A 301 -19.48 0.46 -9.22
CA LYS A 301 -20.75 1.20 -9.21
C LYS A 301 -20.65 2.52 -9.99
N ALA A 302 -19.52 3.21 -9.92
CA ALA A 302 -19.29 4.43 -10.70
C ALA A 302 -19.19 4.14 -12.20
N TRP A 303 -18.53 3.07 -12.59
CA TRP A 303 -18.38 2.65 -14.00
C TRP A 303 -19.67 2.08 -14.61
N ALA A 304 -20.41 1.25 -13.85
CA ALA A 304 -21.55 0.47 -14.35
C ALA A 304 -22.75 0.54 -13.40
N PRO A 305 -23.34 1.74 -13.16
CA PRO A 305 -24.45 1.90 -12.22
C PRO A 305 -25.68 1.05 -12.58
N GLU A 306 -25.90 0.77 -13.87
CA GLU A 306 -27.00 -0.06 -14.37
C GLU A 306 -26.87 -1.55 -14.04
N SER A 307 -25.69 -2.01 -13.65
CA SER A 307 -25.44 -3.40 -13.24
C SER A 307 -25.68 -3.65 -11.74
N ALA A 308 -26.41 -2.75 -11.08
CA ALA A 308 -26.79 -2.89 -9.68
C ALA A 308 -27.48 -4.24 -9.42
N GLY A 309 -27.03 -4.94 -8.39
CA GLY A 309 -27.54 -6.26 -8.00
C GLY A 309 -26.93 -7.45 -8.73
N LEU A 310 -26.18 -7.23 -9.82
CA LEU A 310 -25.55 -8.28 -10.61
C LEU A 310 -24.16 -8.70 -10.09
N TRP A 311 -23.50 -7.84 -9.34
CA TRP A 311 -22.18 -8.07 -8.78
C TRP A 311 -22.21 -8.72 -7.39
N ARG A 312 -21.18 -9.48 -7.09
CA ARG A 312 -20.88 -10.02 -5.75
C ARG A 312 -19.38 -9.92 -5.48
N GLU A 313 -19.05 -10.10 -4.22
CA GLU A 313 -17.67 -10.19 -3.75
C GLU A 313 -17.38 -11.56 -3.14
N THR A 314 -16.18 -12.06 -3.37
CA THR A 314 -15.66 -13.26 -2.71
C THR A 314 -14.15 -13.12 -2.50
N ARG A 315 -13.54 -14.10 -1.81
CA ARG A 315 -12.09 -14.16 -1.62
C ARG A 315 -11.34 -14.34 -2.94
N LEU A 316 -10.04 -14.08 -2.92
CA LEU A 316 -9.16 -14.35 -4.07
C LEU A 316 -9.16 -15.83 -4.45
N PRO A 317 -8.90 -16.17 -5.72
CA PRO A 317 -8.63 -17.53 -6.15
C PRO A 317 -7.39 -18.11 -5.49
N PHE A 318 -7.16 -19.42 -5.59
CA PHE A 318 -5.97 -20.15 -5.12
C PHE A 318 -5.72 -20.06 -3.62
N ASN A 319 -6.77 -19.81 -2.81
CA ASN A 319 -6.69 -19.59 -1.35
C ASN A 319 -5.74 -18.43 -0.94
N LEU A 320 -5.57 -17.44 -1.78
CA LEU A 320 -4.77 -16.27 -1.48
C LEU A 320 -5.52 -15.28 -0.58
N TYR A 321 -4.78 -14.59 0.28
CA TYR A 321 -5.28 -13.57 1.19
C TYR A 321 -4.36 -12.35 1.14
N GLY A 322 -4.31 -11.72 -0.04
CA GLY A 322 -3.49 -10.55 -0.29
C GLY A 322 -4.17 -9.26 0.15
N TRP A 323 -3.37 -8.23 0.34
CA TRP A 323 -3.85 -6.88 0.62
C TRP A 323 -2.97 -5.83 -0.06
N GLN A 324 -3.55 -4.68 -0.34
CA GLN A 324 -2.87 -3.54 -0.95
C GLN A 324 -3.76 -2.30 -0.82
N ASN A 325 -3.19 -1.11 -1.03
CA ASN A 325 -3.92 0.15 -0.97
C ASN A 325 -4.58 0.41 0.40
N SER A 326 -3.90 -0.01 1.46
CA SER A 326 -4.18 0.43 2.83
C SER A 326 -3.61 1.83 3.03
N ALA A 327 -4.34 2.67 3.76
CA ALA A 327 -3.93 4.05 3.97
C ALA A 327 -3.23 4.20 5.32
N ASN A 328 -2.14 4.98 5.34
CA ASN A 328 -1.35 5.26 6.53
C ASN A 328 -1.07 6.75 6.65
N PHE A 329 -1.21 7.31 7.83
CA PHE A 329 -0.78 8.68 8.10
C PHE A 329 0.69 8.73 8.45
N ILE A 330 1.42 9.70 7.88
CA ILE A 330 2.78 10.06 8.31
C ILE A 330 2.81 11.54 8.72
N LEU A 331 3.72 11.88 9.63
CA LEU A 331 3.98 13.24 10.08
C LEU A 331 5.34 13.72 9.54
N PRO A 332 5.37 14.70 8.63
CA PRO A 332 6.61 15.34 8.22
C PRO A 332 7.33 16.04 9.39
N SER A 333 8.65 15.88 9.46
CA SER A 333 9.46 16.46 10.54
C SER A 333 9.51 18.01 10.50
N ASP A 334 9.32 18.60 9.32
CA ASP A 334 9.26 20.05 9.15
C ASP A 334 7.84 20.63 9.25
N GLY A 335 6.84 19.78 9.56
CA GLY A 335 5.45 20.19 9.82
C GLY A 335 5.36 21.17 11.00
N LYS A 336 4.51 22.21 10.86
CA LYS A 336 4.45 23.33 11.82
C LYS A 336 3.67 23.01 13.09
N ASN A 337 2.64 22.16 12.99
CA ASN A 337 1.66 21.92 14.06
C ASN A 337 1.67 20.46 14.53
N LYS A 338 2.84 19.87 14.75
CA LYS A 338 3.03 18.44 14.99
C LYS A 338 2.13 17.84 16.06
N ALA A 339 2.03 18.46 17.22
CA ALA A 339 1.18 17.97 18.31
C ALA A 339 -0.32 18.00 17.93
N LEU A 340 -0.77 19.05 17.26
CA LEU A 340 -2.14 19.15 16.77
C LEU A 340 -2.41 18.17 15.61
N ALA A 341 -1.43 18.00 14.73
CA ALA A 341 -1.47 17.01 13.65
C ALA A 341 -1.62 15.59 14.19
N TRP A 342 -0.87 15.26 15.26
CA TRP A 342 -1.04 13.99 15.95
C TRP A 342 -2.44 13.82 16.56
N LYS A 343 -2.97 14.85 17.22
CA LYS A 343 -4.35 14.81 17.74
C LYS A 343 -5.41 14.61 16.65
N PHE A 344 -5.17 15.16 15.47
CA PHE A 344 -6.03 14.91 14.30
C PHE A 344 -5.96 13.44 13.84
N ILE A 345 -4.75 12.89 13.70
CA ILE A 345 -4.53 11.49 13.32
C ILE A 345 -5.15 10.55 14.37
N GLU A 346 -4.83 10.77 15.64
CA GLU A 346 -5.34 9.99 16.77
C GLU A 346 -6.88 9.96 16.75
N PHE A 347 -7.53 11.12 16.70
CA PHE A 347 -8.98 11.24 16.58
C PHE A 347 -9.54 10.50 15.35
N TYR A 348 -8.89 10.68 14.20
CA TYR A 348 -9.39 10.11 12.95
C TYR A 348 -9.34 8.59 12.97
N VAL A 349 -8.25 8.02 13.48
CA VAL A 349 -8.04 6.58 13.54
C VAL A 349 -8.83 5.92 14.67
N THR A 350 -8.86 6.52 15.87
CA THR A 350 -9.43 5.84 17.04
C THR A 350 -10.91 6.14 17.28
N GLU A 351 -11.39 7.35 16.91
CA GLU A 351 -12.76 7.76 17.17
C GLU A 351 -13.63 7.81 15.91
N ALA A 352 -13.15 8.48 14.86
CA ALA A 352 -13.95 8.66 13.65
C ALA A 352 -14.17 7.33 12.90
N SER A 353 -13.18 6.44 12.89
CA SER A 353 -13.25 5.12 12.26
C SER A 353 -14.32 4.20 12.87
N LYS A 354 -14.73 4.43 14.14
CA LYS A 354 -15.82 3.70 14.78
C LYS A 354 -17.19 3.91 14.13
N ASN A 355 -17.32 4.93 13.29
CA ASN A 355 -18.53 5.18 12.52
C ASN A 355 -18.52 4.49 11.13
N GLY A 356 -17.56 3.59 10.92
CA GLY A 356 -17.32 2.91 9.64
C GLY A 356 -16.46 3.73 8.68
N MET A 357 -15.83 3.02 7.75
CA MET A 357 -15.04 3.61 6.68
C MET A 357 -15.57 3.11 5.33
N ALA A 358 -16.08 4.02 4.50
CA ALA A 358 -16.57 3.64 3.18
C ALA A 358 -15.46 2.96 2.36
N GLY A 359 -15.74 1.77 1.83
CA GLY A 359 -14.83 1.04 0.95
C GLY A 359 -13.55 0.51 1.62
N SER A 360 -13.45 0.51 2.97
CA SER A 360 -12.28 0.01 3.69
C SER A 360 -12.66 -0.55 5.06
N VAL A 361 -11.79 -1.36 5.63
CA VAL A 361 -11.91 -1.83 7.01
C VAL A 361 -11.02 -0.94 7.89
N PRO A 362 -11.50 -0.43 9.04
CA PRO A 362 -10.64 0.28 9.98
C PRO A 362 -9.41 -0.56 10.36
N ALA A 363 -8.23 0.04 10.38
CA ALA A 363 -7.04 -0.63 10.88
C ALA A 363 -7.11 -0.85 12.40
N TYR A 364 -7.74 0.10 13.11
CA TYR A 364 -7.91 0.11 14.56
C TYR A 364 -8.91 -0.97 15.01
N LEU A 365 -8.44 -2.02 15.67
CA LEU A 365 -9.25 -3.18 16.07
C LEU A 365 -10.49 -2.83 16.89
N PRO A 366 -10.44 -1.88 17.88
CA PRO A 366 -11.62 -1.51 18.64
C PRO A 366 -12.73 -0.81 17.82
N ALA A 367 -12.43 -0.35 16.60
CA ALA A 367 -13.43 0.20 15.68
C ALA A 367 -14.11 -0.86 14.82
N ARG A 368 -13.67 -2.12 14.89
CA ARG A 368 -14.13 -3.23 14.04
C ARG A 368 -15.19 -4.07 14.75
N GLY A 369 -15.81 -4.97 14.00
CA GLY A 369 -16.72 -5.98 14.56
C GLY A 369 -18.08 -5.45 15.02
N ASN A 370 -18.48 -4.23 14.63
CA ASN A 370 -19.81 -3.69 14.96
C ASN A 370 -20.90 -4.58 14.32
N PRO A 371 -21.77 -5.25 15.13
CA PRO A 371 -22.76 -6.17 14.60
C PRO A 371 -23.72 -5.55 13.58
N LYS A 372 -24.06 -4.27 13.75
CA LYS A 372 -24.93 -3.55 12.82
C LYS A 372 -24.25 -3.33 11.46
N GLU A 373 -22.97 -3.03 11.46
CA GLU A 373 -22.18 -2.84 10.25
C GLU A 373 -21.96 -4.17 9.53
N LEU A 374 -21.55 -5.20 10.26
CA LEU A 374 -21.37 -6.55 9.72
C LEU A 374 -22.64 -7.13 9.09
N ALA A 375 -23.81 -6.81 9.65
CA ALA A 375 -25.10 -7.22 9.12
C ALA A 375 -25.64 -6.29 8.02
N SER A 376 -25.00 -5.16 7.76
CA SER A 376 -25.46 -4.24 6.71
C SER A 376 -25.25 -4.85 5.33
N VAL A 377 -26.21 -4.62 4.46
CA VAL A 377 -26.16 -5.19 3.09
C VAL A 377 -25.84 -4.09 2.07
N ASN A 378 -25.09 -4.46 1.04
CA ASN A 378 -24.81 -3.59 -0.08
C ASN A 378 -25.80 -3.86 -1.22
N PRO A 379 -26.74 -2.93 -1.52
CA PRO A 379 -27.73 -3.13 -2.59
C PRO A 379 -27.11 -3.28 -3.97
N TYR A 380 -26.00 -2.59 -4.24
CA TYR A 380 -25.28 -2.71 -5.49
C TYR A 380 -24.67 -4.11 -5.68
N MET A 381 -24.21 -4.72 -4.58
CA MET A 381 -23.72 -6.11 -4.54
C MET A 381 -24.86 -7.12 -4.26
N GLY A 382 -26.10 -6.82 -4.72
CA GLY A 382 -27.25 -7.72 -4.59
C GLY A 382 -27.60 -8.07 -3.15
N ASN A 383 -27.52 -7.10 -2.26
CA ASN A 383 -27.77 -7.23 -0.83
C ASN A 383 -26.80 -8.18 -0.10
N GLN A 384 -25.59 -8.36 -0.61
CA GLN A 384 -24.56 -9.11 0.08
C GLN A 384 -24.07 -8.33 1.31
N PRO A 385 -23.84 -8.97 2.49
CA PRO A 385 -23.22 -8.34 3.64
C PRO A 385 -21.70 -8.30 3.47
N VAL A 386 -21.21 -7.39 2.63
CA VAL A 386 -19.81 -7.32 2.20
C VAL A 386 -18.83 -7.06 3.36
N TYR A 387 -19.25 -6.28 4.36
CA TYR A 387 -18.39 -5.99 5.52
C TYR A 387 -18.04 -7.23 6.34
N ALA A 388 -18.93 -8.22 6.42
CA ALA A 388 -18.65 -9.48 7.09
C ALA A 388 -17.54 -10.28 6.35
N LEU A 389 -17.55 -10.26 5.01
CA LEU A 389 -16.49 -10.84 4.19
C LEU A 389 -15.17 -10.08 4.38
N HIS A 390 -15.21 -8.75 4.32
CA HIS A 390 -14.01 -7.92 4.50
C HIS A 390 -13.34 -8.17 5.84
N GLU A 391 -14.12 -8.24 6.92
CA GLU A 391 -13.66 -8.54 8.27
C GLU A 391 -13.00 -9.93 8.36
N GLU A 392 -13.59 -10.94 7.70
CA GLU A 392 -12.98 -12.28 7.61
C GLU A 392 -11.62 -12.23 6.91
N LEU A 393 -11.52 -11.49 5.81
CA LEU A 393 -10.30 -11.45 4.98
C LEU A 393 -9.17 -10.67 5.67
N VAL A 394 -9.48 -9.54 6.33
CA VAL A 394 -8.47 -8.76 7.08
C VAL A 394 -7.76 -9.61 8.13
N ASN A 395 -8.48 -10.53 8.79
CA ASN A 395 -7.90 -11.40 9.81
C ASN A 395 -6.97 -12.49 9.23
N LYS A 396 -6.88 -12.60 7.90
CA LYS A 396 -6.03 -13.58 7.18
C LYS A 396 -4.92 -12.91 6.36
N MET A 397 -4.81 -11.58 6.41
CA MET A 397 -3.79 -10.85 5.67
C MET A 397 -2.38 -11.27 6.10
N ALA A 398 -1.51 -11.51 5.12
CA ALA A 398 -0.11 -11.82 5.36
C ALA A 398 0.64 -10.57 5.85
N GLU A 399 1.70 -10.77 6.62
CA GLU A 399 2.68 -9.72 6.90
C GLU A 399 3.44 -9.37 5.62
N LEU A 400 3.53 -8.07 5.31
CA LEU A 400 4.36 -7.56 4.23
C LEU A 400 5.44 -6.64 4.83
N VAL A 401 6.65 -6.74 4.27
CA VAL A 401 7.79 -5.91 4.64
C VAL A 401 8.03 -4.89 3.52
N PRO A 402 7.52 -3.66 3.65
CA PRO A 402 7.80 -2.63 2.67
C PRO A 402 9.24 -2.13 2.78
N THR A 403 9.93 -2.06 1.65
CA THR A 403 11.32 -1.61 1.58
C THR A 403 11.48 -0.47 0.57
N PRO A 404 12.53 0.38 0.72
CA PRO A 404 12.84 1.42 -0.28
C PRO A 404 13.27 0.85 -1.64
N LEU A 405 13.46 -0.46 -1.72
CA LEU A 405 13.86 -1.17 -2.95
C LEU A 405 12.67 -1.58 -3.82
N ASP A 406 11.46 -1.65 -3.24
CA ASP A 406 10.30 -2.29 -3.85
C ASP A 406 9.90 -1.69 -5.19
N ALA A 407 9.88 -0.37 -5.33
CA ALA A 407 9.52 0.28 -6.59
C ALA A 407 10.49 -0.07 -7.74
N LYS A 408 11.81 -0.15 -7.44
CA LYS A 408 12.82 -0.54 -8.43
C LYS A 408 12.76 -2.04 -8.73
N ALA A 409 12.55 -2.86 -7.71
CA ALA A 409 12.37 -4.29 -7.87
C ALA A 409 11.14 -4.61 -8.72
N ALA A 410 10.00 -3.96 -8.46
CA ALA A 410 8.77 -4.09 -9.23
C ALA A 410 8.98 -3.75 -10.71
N ALA A 411 9.65 -2.67 -11.03
CA ALA A 411 9.92 -2.28 -12.41
C ALA A 411 10.76 -3.33 -13.18
N ILE A 412 11.70 -4.00 -12.51
CA ILE A 412 12.49 -5.10 -13.09
C ILE A 412 11.63 -6.35 -13.22
N TRP A 413 10.90 -6.70 -12.18
CA TRP A 413 10.00 -7.83 -12.09
C TRP A 413 8.98 -7.83 -13.22
N ASP A 414 8.18 -6.77 -13.32
CA ASP A 414 7.11 -6.63 -14.32
C ASP A 414 7.63 -6.76 -15.76
N LYS A 415 8.76 -6.08 -16.02
CA LYS A 415 9.39 -6.13 -17.35
C LYS A 415 9.86 -7.54 -17.71
N MET A 416 10.56 -8.21 -16.79
CA MET A 416 11.13 -9.52 -17.07
C MET A 416 10.06 -10.61 -17.09
N LEU A 417 9.05 -10.51 -16.22
CA LEU A 417 7.89 -11.40 -16.20
C LEU A 417 7.14 -11.35 -17.53
N ALA A 418 6.76 -10.16 -18.00
CA ALA A 418 6.07 -9.99 -19.28
C ALA A 418 6.90 -10.56 -20.46
N GLN A 419 8.19 -10.25 -20.51
CA GLN A 419 9.09 -10.77 -21.55
C GLN A 419 9.26 -12.29 -21.48
N GLY A 420 9.34 -12.85 -20.28
CA GLY A 420 9.48 -14.28 -20.07
C GLY A 420 8.24 -15.06 -20.48
N ILE A 421 7.04 -14.56 -20.16
CA ILE A 421 5.77 -15.13 -20.59
C ILE A 421 5.66 -15.10 -22.13
N GLU A 422 5.88 -13.94 -22.76
CA GLU A 422 5.84 -13.77 -24.23
C GLU A 422 6.79 -14.74 -24.95
N ARG A 423 8.01 -14.92 -24.42
CA ARG A 423 9.03 -15.80 -25.00
C ARG A 423 8.88 -17.27 -24.59
N LYS A 424 7.88 -17.60 -23.80
CA LYS A 424 7.64 -18.96 -23.30
C LYS A 424 8.83 -19.57 -22.58
N MET A 425 9.55 -18.73 -21.81
CA MET A 425 10.71 -19.17 -21.05
C MET A 425 10.32 -20.24 -20.04
N ASP A 426 11.25 -21.13 -19.73
CA ASP A 426 11.10 -22.04 -18.59
C ASP A 426 10.92 -21.23 -17.30
N THR A 427 9.96 -21.62 -16.47
CA THR A 427 9.53 -20.81 -15.31
C THR A 427 10.63 -20.69 -14.25
N ALA A 428 11.36 -21.79 -13.99
CA ALA A 428 12.46 -21.76 -13.02
C ALA A 428 13.61 -20.88 -13.55
N THR A 429 13.99 -21.05 -14.81
CA THR A 429 15.00 -20.19 -15.47
C THR A 429 14.58 -18.72 -15.47
N MET A 430 13.30 -18.42 -15.65
CA MET A 430 12.77 -17.06 -15.59
C MET A 430 12.93 -16.46 -14.18
N LEU A 431 12.53 -17.18 -13.14
CA LEU A 431 12.62 -16.72 -11.76
C LEU A 431 14.07 -16.52 -11.32
N ASP A 432 14.96 -17.47 -11.65
CA ASP A 432 16.41 -17.35 -11.37
C ASP A 432 16.99 -16.08 -12.02
N GLY A 433 16.64 -15.83 -13.29
CA GLY A 433 17.11 -14.65 -14.01
C GLY A 433 16.50 -13.33 -13.46
N ILE A 434 15.26 -13.35 -12.97
CA ILE A 434 14.64 -12.18 -12.33
C ILE A 434 15.34 -11.88 -11.01
N GLU A 435 15.54 -12.88 -10.14
CA GLU A 435 16.26 -12.73 -8.88
C GLU A 435 17.67 -12.19 -9.08
N GLU A 436 18.46 -12.83 -9.96
CA GLU A 436 19.82 -12.39 -10.29
C GLU A 436 19.82 -10.92 -10.75
N ARG A 437 18.87 -10.57 -11.61
CA ARG A 437 18.76 -9.20 -12.15
C ARG A 437 18.38 -8.17 -11.09
N ILE A 438 17.43 -8.48 -10.22
CA ILE A 438 16.99 -7.59 -9.14
C ILE A 438 18.14 -7.40 -8.16
N VAL A 439 18.70 -8.50 -7.64
CA VAL A 439 19.76 -8.47 -6.62
C VAL A 439 21.02 -7.76 -7.15
N SER A 440 21.44 -8.06 -8.39
CA SER A 440 22.61 -7.39 -8.97
C SER A 440 22.37 -5.91 -9.27
N SER A 441 21.16 -5.54 -9.73
CA SER A 441 20.83 -4.15 -10.04
C SER A 441 20.72 -3.27 -8.79
N LEU A 442 20.35 -3.84 -7.64
CA LEU A 442 20.13 -3.16 -6.37
C LEU A 442 21.24 -3.42 -5.35
N ALA A 443 22.35 -4.06 -5.76
CA ALA A 443 23.43 -4.50 -4.83
C ALA A 443 23.96 -3.35 -3.98
N THR A 444 24.17 -2.17 -4.56
CA THR A 444 24.70 -1.01 -3.83
C THR A 444 23.69 -0.51 -2.77
N GLU A 445 22.42 -0.41 -3.14
CA GLU A 445 21.35 0.01 -2.23
C GLU A 445 21.15 -1.01 -1.10
N ILE A 446 21.18 -2.30 -1.44
CA ILE A 446 21.10 -3.40 -0.46
C ILE A 446 22.26 -3.31 0.54
N ASP A 447 23.48 -3.10 0.07
CA ASP A 447 24.67 -2.99 0.94
C ASP A 447 24.63 -1.76 1.85
N ILE A 448 24.08 -0.63 1.35
CA ILE A 448 23.89 0.58 2.16
C ILE A 448 22.85 0.32 3.25
N LEU A 449 21.70 -0.27 2.89
CA LEU A 449 20.64 -0.56 3.85
C LEU A 449 21.09 -1.57 4.91
N LYS A 450 21.83 -2.63 4.53
CA LYS A 450 22.38 -3.61 5.48
C LYS A 450 23.33 -2.97 6.48
N ARG A 451 24.23 -2.10 6.03
CA ARG A 451 25.12 -1.35 6.94
C ARG A 451 24.34 -0.47 7.91
N ASN A 452 23.30 0.23 7.43
CA ASN A 452 22.46 1.04 8.31
C ASN A 452 21.73 0.19 9.35
N LEU A 453 21.30 -1.04 9.00
CA LEU A 453 20.70 -2.00 9.93
C LEU A 453 21.70 -2.47 10.98
N GLU A 454 22.95 -2.77 10.59
CA GLU A 454 24.03 -3.17 11.48
C GLU A 454 24.41 -2.06 12.46
N GLU A 455 24.57 -0.82 11.96
CA GLU A 455 24.88 0.36 12.78
C GLU A 455 23.73 0.73 13.74
N SER A 456 22.52 0.37 13.40
CA SER A 456 21.34 0.55 14.25
C SER A 456 21.18 -0.56 15.29
N SER A 457 21.90 -1.66 15.19
CA SER A 457 21.86 -2.76 16.18
C SER A 457 22.62 -2.35 17.44
N PRO A 458 22.11 -2.68 18.67
CA PRO A 458 22.71 -2.24 19.93
C PRO A 458 24.06 -2.91 20.21
#